data_d38aee85532044ab4221d6d55c92f330
#
_entry.id   d38aee85532044ab4221d6d55c92f330
#
_cell.length_a   1.000
_cell.length_b   1.000
_cell.length_c   1.000
_cell.angle_alpha   90.00
_cell.angle_beta   90.00
_cell.angle_gamma   90.00
#
_symmetry.space_group_name_H-M   'P 1'
#
loop_
_entity.id
_entity.type
_entity.pdbx_description
1 polymer ?
#
loop_
_entity_poly.entity_id
_entity_poly.type
_entity_poly.pdbx_seq_one_letter_code
_entity_poly.pdbx_strand_id
1 'polypeptide(L)'
;METVNVATTSPNPHRASMIHIRNMNKWFGEFQALKDISLDIAEGERMVICGPSGSGKSTLIRCMNGLESHQAGRIEIAGNRISEDGRSLAKIRKSTGMVFQQFNLYPHLTILENCVLAPMWVHKTPRKQAEETAFRYLERVNITTQAHKYPHQLSGGQQQRAAIARTLCISPKIMLFDEPTSALDPEMIKEVLDVMVDLARENITMICVTHEMGFARRVADRMVFMDQG
;
A
#
# COMPACT_ATOMS: atom_id res chain seq x y z
N MET A 1 4.56 30.47 -17.15
CA MET A 1 3.92 29.19 -16.79
C MET A 1 4.73 28.10 -17.48
N GLU A 2 5.75 27.59 -16.80
CA GLU A 2 6.57 26.48 -17.33
C GLU A 2 5.91 25.16 -16.97
N THR A 3 5.48 24.44 -17.98
CA THR A 3 5.04 23.05 -17.87
C THR A 3 6.26 22.19 -17.51
N VAL A 4 6.33 21.74 -16.26
CA VAL A 4 7.35 20.79 -15.84
C VAL A 4 7.07 19.45 -16.52
N ASN A 5 7.91 19.12 -17.48
CA ASN A 5 7.90 17.87 -18.22
C ASN A 5 8.31 16.73 -17.27
N VAL A 6 7.35 15.92 -16.82
CA VAL A 6 7.62 14.71 -16.05
C VAL A 6 8.31 13.73 -16.99
N ALA A 7 9.57 13.37 -16.71
CA ALA A 7 10.26 12.30 -17.40
C ALA A 7 9.57 10.96 -17.06
N THR A 8 8.59 10.60 -17.86
CA THR A 8 7.97 9.27 -17.82
C THR A 8 8.93 8.31 -18.52
N THR A 9 9.69 7.55 -17.75
CA THR A 9 10.26 6.31 -18.30
C THR A 9 9.06 5.42 -18.66
N SER A 10 8.90 5.13 -19.96
CA SER A 10 7.83 4.28 -20.45
C SER A 10 7.84 2.93 -19.73
N PRO A 11 6.70 2.38 -19.32
CA PRO A 11 6.65 1.06 -18.72
C PRO A 11 7.27 0.04 -19.66
N ASN A 12 7.98 -0.94 -19.12
CA ASN A 12 8.59 -2.01 -19.92
C ASN A 12 7.47 -2.73 -20.70
N PRO A 13 7.44 -2.70 -22.04
CA PRO A 13 6.33 -3.17 -22.86
C PRO A 13 6.06 -4.68 -22.75
N HIS A 14 6.90 -5.43 -22.05
CA HIS A 14 6.80 -6.89 -21.90
C HIS A 14 6.17 -7.35 -20.58
N ARG A 15 5.80 -6.45 -19.66
CA ARG A 15 5.11 -6.82 -18.40
C ARG A 15 3.60 -6.60 -18.53
N ALA A 16 2.82 -7.59 -18.10
CA ALA A 16 1.36 -7.42 -18.00
C ALA A 16 1.05 -6.24 -17.06
N SER A 17 0.10 -5.41 -17.43
CA SER A 17 -0.31 -4.32 -16.56
C SER A 17 -1.18 -4.85 -15.42
N MET A 18 -0.85 -4.44 -14.19
CA MET A 18 -1.53 -4.86 -12.98
C MET A 18 -2.59 -3.86 -12.54
N ILE A 19 -2.38 -2.57 -12.82
CA ILE A 19 -3.32 -1.50 -12.49
C ILE A 19 -3.48 -0.60 -13.71
N HIS A 20 -4.74 -0.33 -14.07
CA HIS A 20 -5.11 0.61 -15.13
C HIS A 20 -6.04 1.68 -14.56
N ILE A 21 -5.67 2.93 -14.68
CA ILE A 21 -6.50 4.10 -14.35
C ILE A 21 -6.69 4.93 -15.61
N ARG A 22 -7.92 5.35 -15.90
CA ARG A 22 -8.24 6.17 -17.09
C ARG A 22 -9.21 7.28 -16.71
N ASN A 23 -8.78 8.51 -16.96
CA ASN A 23 -9.57 9.75 -16.80
C ASN A 23 -10.29 9.80 -15.44
N MET A 24 -9.61 9.33 -14.38
CA MET A 24 -10.19 9.24 -13.05
C MET A 24 -10.27 10.62 -12.41
N ASN A 25 -11.46 10.95 -11.91
CA ASN A 25 -11.73 12.19 -11.21
C ASN A 25 -12.38 11.91 -9.86
N LYS A 26 -11.97 12.67 -8.85
CA LYS A 26 -12.49 12.55 -7.47
C LYS A 26 -12.83 13.91 -6.90
N TRP A 27 -14.05 14.03 -6.38
CA TRP A 27 -14.51 15.20 -5.66
C TRP A 27 -14.87 14.88 -4.20
N PHE A 28 -14.63 15.84 -3.32
CA PHE A 28 -15.16 15.91 -1.96
C PHE A 28 -16.06 17.14 -1.88
N GLY A 29 -17.38 16.95 -2.00
CA GLY A 29 -18.30 18.08 -2.23
C GLY A 29 -17.93 18.82 -3.52
N GLU A 30 -17.66 20.13 -3.43
CA GLU A 30 -17.24 20.97 -4.56
C GLU A 30 -15.73 20.92 -4.84
N PHE A 31 -14.93 20.40 -3.90
CA PHE A 31 -13.49 20.34 -4.05
C PHE A 31 -13.06 19.15 -4.91
N GLN A 32 -12.43 19.43 -6.04
CA GLN A 32 -11.86 18.39 -6.90
C GLN A 32 -10.43 18.02 -6.43
N ALA A 33 -10.30 16.85 -5.83
CA ALA A 33 -9.05 16.34 -5.28
C ALA A 33 -8.18 15.61 -6.32
N LEU A 34 -8.78 14.99 -7.34
CA LEU A 34 -8.07 14.31 -8.42
C LEU A 34 -8.68 14.74 -9.76
N LYS A 35 -7.82 15.08 -10.73
CA LYS A 35 -8.21 15.65 -12.02
C LYS A 35 -7.63 14.82 -13.15
N ASP A 36 -8.50 14.13 -13.88
CA ASP A 36 -8.19 13.40 -15.12
C ASP A 36 -6.98 12.46 -15.00
N ILE A 37 -6.85 11.75 -13.88
CA ILE A 37 -5.72 10.85 -13.63
C ILE A 37 -5.78 9.66 -14.58
N SER A 38 -4.72 9.47 -15.36
CA SER A 38 -4.52 8.29 -16.21
C SER A 38 -3.15 7.69 -15.95
N LEU A 39 -3.13 6.41 -15.54
CA LEU A 39 -1.92 5.75 -15.06
C LEU A 39 -1.98 4.24 -15.31
N ASP A 40 -0.87 3.67 -15.78
CA ASP A 40 -0.67 2.23 -15.87
C ASP A 40 0.48 1.82 -14.97
N ILE A 41 0.31 0.69 -14.25
CA ILE A 41 1.33 0.10 -13.40
C ILE A 41 1.48 -1.36 -13.78
N ALA A 42 2.71 -1.74 -14.14
CA ALA A 42 3.03 -3.11 -14.55
C ALA A 42 3.13 -4.06 -13.34
N GLU A 43 2.99 -5.36 -13.57
CA GLU A 43 3.22 -6.39 -12.56
C GLU A 43 4.68 -6.34 -12.08
N GLY A 44 4.87 -6.35 -10.76
CA GLY A 44 6.18 -6.23 -10.12
C GLY A 44 6.84 -4.86 -10.23
N GLU A 45 6.13 -3.84 -10.74
CA GLU A 45 6.62 -2.46 -10.77
C GLU A 45 6.56 -1.83 -9.38
N ARG A 46 7.61 -1.10 -9.04
CA ARG A 46 7.70 -0.31 -7.80
C ARG A 46 7.58 1.16 -8.14
N MET A 47 6.40 1.71 -7.88
CA MET A 47 6.12 3.12 -8.15
C MET A 47 6.10 3.93 -6.85
N VAL A 48 6.80 5.05 -6.86
CA VAL A 48 6.74 6.03 -5.78
C VAL A 48 5.98 7.26 -6.23
N ILE A 49 5.03 7.70 -5.40
CA ILE A 49 4.24 8.92 -5.60
C ILE A 49 4.73 9.94 -4.57
N CYS A 50 5.17 11.10 -5.05
CA CYS A 50 5.61 12.21 -4.21
C CYS A 50 4.93 13.53 -4.63
N GLY A 51 5.10 14.58 -3.85
CA GLY A 51 4.49 15.89 -4.09
C GLY A 51 4.06 16.57 -2.78
N PRO A 52 3.61 17.83 -2.82
CA PRO A 52 3.24 18.60 -1.64
C PRO A 52 2.04 17.97 -0.89
N SER A 53 1.88 18.33 0.38
CA SER A 53 0.69 17.96 1.15
C SER A 53 -0.55 18.52 0.49
N GLY A 54 -1.64 17.73 0.49
CA GLY A 54 -2.90 18.12 -0.16
C GLY A 54 -2.95 17.93 -1.68
N SER A 55 -1.88 17.44 -2.34
CA SER A 55 -1.88 17.18 -3.80
C SER A 55 -2.70 15.97 -4.26
N GLY A 56 -3.35 15.24 -3.35
CA GLY A 56 -4.23 14.11 -3.72
C GLY A 56 -3.59 12.72 -3.63
N LYS A 57 -2.31 12.58 -3.23
CA LYS A 57 -1.58 11.29 -3.18
C LYS A 57 -2.30 10.20 -2.40
N SER A 58 -2.66 10.46 -1.14
CA SER A 58 -3.40 9.52 -0.30
C SER A 58 -4.79 9.23 -0.84
N THR A 59 -5.46 10.22 -1.45
CA THR A 59 -6.74 10.03 -2.11
C THR A 59 -6.61 9.08 -3.30
N LEU A 60 -5.58 9.24 -4.13
CA LEU A 60 -5.33 8.35 -5.27
C LEU A 60 -5.14 6.90 -4.83
N ILE A 61 -4.27 6.66 -3.84
CA ILE A 61 -3.99 5.29 -3.37
C ILE A 61 -5.21 4.66 -2.67
N ARG A 62 -6.04 5.46 -1.99
CA ARG A 62 -7.30 5.01 -1.39
C ARG A 62 -8.37 4.69 -2.43
N CYS A 63 -8.40 5.41 -3.54
CA CYS A 63 -9.24 5.05 -4.68
C CYS A 63 -8.83 3.71 -5.28
N MET A 64 -7.52 3.42 -5.39
CA MET A 64 -7.03 2.11 -5.88
C MET A 64 -7.48 0.94 -5.00
N ASN A 65 -7.62 1.12 -3.69
CA ASN A 65 -8.10 0.07 -2.78
C ASN A 65 -9.62 0.08 -2.58
N GLY A 66 -10.34 1.00 -3.23
CA GLY A 66 -11.78 1.19 -3.06
C GLY A 66 -12.19 1.62 -1.66
N LEU A 67 -11.28 2.26 -0.90
CA LEU A 67 -11.60 2.94 0.37
C LEU A 67 -12.25 4.29 0.12
N GLU A 68 -11.89 4.92 -1.01
CA GLU A 68 -12.54 6.12 -1.51
C GLU A 68 -13.19 5.82 -2.87
N SER A 69 -14.40 6.29 -3.07
CA SER A 69 -15.07 6.22 -4.36
C SER A 69 -14.55 7.34 -5.29
N HIS A 70 -14.56 7.11 -6.58
CA HIS A 70 -14.34 8.13 -7.63
C HIS A 70 -15.64 8.39 -8.38
N GLN A 71 -15.84 9.60 -8.91
CA GLN A 71 -17.09 9.98 -9.54
C GLN A 71 -17.03 9.87 -11.07
N ALA A 72 -15.84 9.95 -11.68
CA ALA A 72 -15.67 9.76 -13.11
C ALA A 72 -14.41 8.97 -13.44
N GLY A 73 -14.36 8.37 -14.62
CA GLY A 73 -13.26 7.56 -15.10
C GLY A 73 -13.38 6.08 -14.74
N ARG A 74 -12.26 5.37 -14.80
CA ARG A 74 -12.20 3.91 -14.57
C ARG A 74 -10.92 3.52 -13.85
N ILE A 75 -11.05 2.62 -12.88
CA ILE A 75 -9.93 1.92 -12.24
C ILE A 75 -10.14 0.41 -12.41
N GLU A 76 -9.10 -0.26 -12.88
CA GLU A 76 -9.06 -1.72 -12.99
C GLU A 76 -7.78 -2.23 -12.30
N ILE A 77 -7.92 -3.24 -11.44
CA ILE A 77 -6.84 -3.81 -10.63
C ILE A 77 -6.87 -5.32 -10.75
N ALA A 78 -5.75 -5.90 -11.17
CA ALA A 78 -5.61 -7.34 -11.39
C ALA A 78 -6.79 -7.92 -12.22
N GLY A 79 -7.19 -7.21 -13.31
CA GLY A 79 -8.30 -7.59 -14.19
C GLY A 79 -9.71 -7.38 -13.61
N ASN A 80 -9.83 -6.75 -12.44
CA ASN A 80 -11.12 -6.45 -11.82
C ASN A 80 -11.37 -4.94 -11.81
N ARG A 81 -12.47 -4.50 -12.42
CA ARG A 81 -12.88 -3.10 -12.41
C ARG A 81 -13.43 -2.74 -11.03
N ILE A 82 -13.02 -1.59 -10.48
CA ILE A 82 -13.67 -1.01 -9.31
C ILE A 82 -15.07 -0.55 -9.73
N SER A 83 -16.09 -1.13 -9.11
CA SER A 83 -17.49 -0.79 -9.28
C SER A 83 -18.15 -0.73 -7.91
N GLU A 84 -19.31 -0.11 -7.84
CA GLU A 84 -20.07 0.01 -6.59
C GLU A 84 -20.59 -1.35 -6.07
N ASP A 85 -20.50 -2.41 -6.88
CA ASP A 85 -20.83 -3.75 -6.44
C ASP A 85 -19.77 -4.26 -5.43
N GLY A 86 -20.21 -4.66 -4.25
CA GLY A 86 -19.31 -5.17 -3.21
C GLY A 86 -18.50 -6.41 -3.61
N ARG A 87 -18.87 -7.12 -4.70
CA ARG A 87 -18.18 -8.34 -5.16
C ARG A 87 -16.85 -8.02 -5.82
N SER A 88 -16.83 -6.97 -6.66
CA SER A 88 -15.62 -6.49 -7.32
C SER A 88 -14.60 -5.97 -6.28
N LEU A 89 -15.05 -5.15 -5.34
CA LEU A 89 -14.22 -4.64 -4.25
C LEU A 89 -13.65 -5.76 -3.36
N ALA A 90 -14.45 -6.80 -3.06
CA ALA A 90 -13.97 -7.93 -2.28
C ALA A 90 -12.84 -8.69 -3.00
N LYS A 91 -12.91 -8.88 -4.33
CA LYS A 91 -11.84 -9.49 -5.12
C LYS A 91 -10.57 -8.64 -5.12
N ILE A 92 -10.71 -7.33 -5.33
CA ILE A 92 -9.60 -6.39 -5.33
C ILE A 92 -8.89 -6.42 -3.97
N ARG A 93 -9.63 -6.29 -2.85
CA ARG A 93 -9.09 -6.29 -1.50
C ARG A 93 -8.42 -7.61 -1.10
N LYS A 94 -8.79 -8.74 -1.72
CA LYS A 94 -8.09 -10.01 -1.53
C LYS A 94 -6.70 -10.05 -2.16
N SER A 95 -6.50 -9.30 -3.23
CA SER A 95 -5.22 -9.24 -3.96
C SER A 95 -4.38 -8.01 -3.63
N THR A 96 -4.92 -7.07 -2.86
CA THR A 96 -4.28 -5.80 -2.55
C THR A 96 -4.13 -5.63 -1.04
N GLY A 97 -2.90 -5.45 -0.60
CA GLY A 97 -2.60 -5.09 0.79
C GLY A 97 -2.39 -3.59 0.92
N MET A 98 -2.82 -2.99 2.02
CA MET A 98 -2.60 -1.58 2.31
C MET A 98 -2.01 -1.38 3.70
N VAL A 99 -0.92 -0.59 3.73
CA VAL A 99 -0.24 -0.14 4.94
C VAL A 99 -0.47 1.36 5.07
N PHE A 100 -1.01 1.78 6.20
CA PHE A 100 -1.43 3.15 6.46
C PHE A 100 -0.39 3.93 7.27
N GLN A 101 -0.48 5.23 7.24
CA GLN A 101 0.25 6.14 8.10
C GLN A 101 0.00 5.87 9.60
N GLN A 102 -1.26 5.67 9.97
CA GLN A 102 -1.67 5.24 11.30
C GLN A 102 -1.80 3.71 11.28
N PHE A 103 -0.92 2.98 11.85
CA PHE A 103 -0.75 1.52 11.83
C PHE A 103 -2.03 0.68 11.67
N ASN A 104 -3.17 1.17 12.17
CA ASN A 104 -4.51 0.56 12.09
C ASN A 104 -4.56 -0.90 12.59
N LEU A 105 -3.73 -1.22 13.57
CA LEU A 105 -3.79 -2.50 14.28
C LEU A 105 -5.04 -2.55 15.17
N TYR A 106 -5.64 -3.72 15.29
CA TYR A 106 -6.75 -3.96 16.21
C TYR A 106 -6.22 -3.92 17.65
N PRO A 107 -6.60 -2.93 18.48
CA PRO A 107 -5.97 -2.69 19.78
C PRO A 107 -6.28 -3.77 20.81
N HIS A 108 -7.38 -4.51 20.63
CA HIS A 108 -7.85 -5.59 21.51
C HIS A 108 -7.32 -6.97 21.11
N LEU A 109 -6.53 -7.07 20.05
CA LEU A 109 -5.90 -8.29 19.59
C LEU A 109 -4.38 -8.21 19.77
N THR A 110 -3.75 -9.33 20.07
CA THR A 110 -2.28 -9.45 20.03
C THR A 110 -1.76 -9.24 18.62
N ILE A 111 -0.45 -9.04 18.48
CA ILE A 111 0.18 -8.89 17.15
C ILE A 111 -0.02 -10.15 16.30
N LEU A 112 0.12 -11.34 16.89
CA LEU A 112 -0.15 -12.60 16.20
C LEU A 112 -1.61 -12.68 15.75
N GLU A 113 -2.57 -12.35 16.61
CA GLU A 113 -3.99 -12.35 16.26
C GLU A 113 -4.32 -11.34 15.17
N ASN A 114 -3.69 -10.15 15.18
CA ASN A 114 -3.78 -9.19 14.07
C ASN A 114 -3.36 -9.80 12.73
N CYS A 115 -2.29 -10.61 12.73
CA CYS A 115 -1.76 -11.24 11.54
C CYS A 115 -2.61 -12.41 11.02
N VAL A 116 -3.19 -13.22 11.92
CA VAL A 116 -3.93 -14.43 11.51
C VAL A 116 -5.39 -14.17 11.17
N LEU A 117 -5.97 -13.06 11.63
CA LEU A 117 -7.40 -12.77 11.46
C LEU A 117 -7.84 -12.80 9.99
N ALA A 118 -7.18 -12.04 9.12
CA ALA A 118 -7.55 -11.94 7.71
C ALA A 118 -7.34 -13.26 6.94
N PRO A 119 -6.20 -13.98 7.05
CA PRO A 119 -6.06 -15.31 6.48
C PRO A 119 -7.17 -16.28 6.86
N MET A 120 -7.54 -16.33 8.14
CA MET A 120 -8.59 -17.23 8.63
C MET A 120 -9.98 -16.85 8.10
N TRP A 121 -10.33 -15.55 8.13
CA TRP A 121 -11.69 -15.12 7.76
C TRP A 121 -11.89 -14.97 6.25
N VAL A 122 -10.89 -14.45 5.53
CA VAL A 122 -10.99 -14.12 4.10
C VAL A 122 -10.60 -15.32 3.23
N HIS A 123 -9.50 -16.01 3.57
CA HIS A 123 -8.97 -17.14 2.81
C HIS A 123 -9.39 -18.50 3.37
N LYS A 124 -10.09 -18.53 4.52
CA LYS A 124 -10.50 -19.77 5.23
C LYS A 124 -9.32 -20.67 5.57
N THR A 125 -8.15 -20.07 5.77
CA THR A 125 -6.91 -20.79 6.14
C THR A 125 -7.06 -21.38 7.55
N PRO A 126 -6.70 -22.66 7.77
CA PRO A 126 -6.68 -23.24 9.11
C PRO A 126 -5.78 -22.45 10.05
N ARG A 127 -6.18 -22.31 11.32
CA ARG A 127 -5.48 -21.48 12.32
C ARG A 127 -3.98 -21.81 12.42
N LYS A 128 -3.62 -23.08 12.49
CA LYS A 128 -2.22 -23.51 12.56
C LYS A 128 -1.39 -22.99 11.39
N GLN A 129 -1.90 -23.13 10.17
CA GLN A 129 -1.22 -22.64 8.97
C GLN A 129 -1.15 -21.10 8.93
N ALA A 130 -2.19 -20.41 9.41
CA ALA A 130 -2.20 -18.96 9.51
C ALA A 130 -1.15 -18.47 10.52
N GLU A 131 -1.01 -19.15 11.67
CA GLU A 131 0.01 -18.85 12.68
C GLU A 131 1.44 -19.10 12.15
N GLU A 132 1.69 -20.21 11.47
CA GLU A 132 2.98 -20.51 10.83
C GLU A 132 3.36 -19.40 9.82
N THR A 133 2.39 -18.95 9.01
CA THR A 133 2.57 -17.85 8.06
C THR A 133 2.84 -16.54 8.78
N ALA A 134 2.09 -16.26 9.85
CA ALA A 134 2.26 -15.05 10.65
C ALA A 134 3.66 -14.99 11.29
N PHE A 135 4.12 -16.07 11.92
CA PHE A 135 5.45 -16.13 12.51
C PHE A 135 6.56 -15.91 11.48
N ARG A 136 6.44 -16.49 10.28
CA ARG A 136 7.40 -16.26 9.20
C ARG A 136 7.49 -14.77 8.80
N TYR A 137 6.35 -14.07 8.73
CA TYR A 137 6.37 -12.63 8.40
C TYR A 137 6.78 -11.76 9.59
N LEU A 138 6.44 -12.13 10.82
CA LEU A 138 6.94 -11.45 12.03
C LEU A 138 8.45 -11.57 12.19
N GLU A 139 9.03 -12.72 11.86
CA GLU A 139 10.48 -12.92 11.81
C GLU A 139 11.11 -12.02 10.74
N ARG A 140 10.51 -12.00 9.56
CA ARG A 140 11.00 -11.20 8.45
C ARG A 140 11.03 -9.69 8.72
N VAL A 141 10.09 -9.18 9.51
CA VAL A 141 10.06 -7.78 9.94
C VAL A 141 10.74 -7.56 11.30
N ASN A 142 11.46 -8.55 11.83
CA ASN A 142 12.25 -8.52 13.06
C ASN A 142 11.43 -8.14 14.32
N ILE A 143 10.23 -8.71 14.48
CA ILE A 143 9.38 -8.50 15.67
C ILE A 143 8.76 -9.77 16.22
N THR A 144 9.33 -10.94 15.97
CA THR A 144 8.80 -12.23 16.45
C THR A 144 8.58 -12.25 17.96
N THR A 145 9.49 -11.65 18.73
CA THR A 145 9.39 -11.56 20.20
C THR A 145 8.20 -10.72 20.68
N GLN A 146 7.56 -9.96 19.79
CA GLN A 146 6.40 -9.14 20.09
C GLN A 146 5.06 -9.83 19.75
N ALA A 147 5.09 -11.06 19.22
CA ALA A 147 3.91 -11.76 18.69
C ALA A 147 2.72 -11.80 19.67
N HIS A 148 2.99 -12.02 20.95
CA HIS A 148 1.97 -12.15 22.00
C HIS A 148 1.64 -10.86 22.75
N LYS A 149 2.24 -9.73 22.35
CA LYS A 149 1.94 -8.41 22.92
C LYS A 149 0.80 -7.73 22.16
N TYR A 150 0.17 -6.77 22.85
CA TYR A 150 -0.85 -5.90 22.27
C TYR A 150 -0.21 -4.65 21.62
N PRO A 151 -0.86 -4.00 20.63
CA PRO A 151 -0.32 -2.84 19.93
C PRO A 151 0.22 -1.74 20.85
N HIS A 152 -0.50 -1.40 21.94
CA HIS A 152 -0.12 -0.35 22.87
C HIS A 152 1.18 -0.63 23.65
N GLN A 153 1.69 -1.87 23.61
CA GLN A 153 2.95 -2.28 24.25
C GLN A 153 4.15 -2.18 23.30
N LEU A 154 3.93 -1.77 22.06
CA LEU A 154 4.95 -1.68 21.02
C LEU A 154 5.30 -0.22 20.72
N SER A 155 6.56 0.03 20.33
CA SER A 155 6.96 1.32 19.75
C SER A 155 6.26 1.56 18.40
N GLY A 156 6.20 2.81 17.93
CA GLY A 156 5.61 3.16 16.63
C GLY A 156 6.22 2.37 15.47
N GLY A 157 7.55 2.25 15.42
CA GLY A 157 8.24 1.46 14.40
C GLY A 157 7.92 -0.04 14.47
N GLN A 158 7.77 -0.60 15.67
CA GLN A 158 7.32 -2.00 15.85
C GLN A 158 5.87 -2.18 15.40
N GLN A 159 4.97 -1.23 15.72
CA GLN A 159 3.59 -1.25 15.27
C GLN A 159 3.50 -1.18 13.73
N GLN A 160 4.30 -0.36 13.10
CA GLN A 160 4.33 -0.24 11.63
C GLN A 160 4.84 -1.53 10.98
N ARG A 161 5.90 -2.13 11.53
CA ARG A 161 6.39 -3.43 11.06
C ARG A 161 5.36 -4.53 11.25
N ALA A 162 4.60 -4.50 12.36
CA ALA A 162 3.47 -5.42 12.57
C ALA A 162 2.35 -5.20 11.54
N ALA A 163 2.03 -3.96 11.18
CA ALA A 163 1.06 -3.65 10.13
C ALA A 163 1.51 -4.15 8.74
N ILE A 164 2.81 -4.06 8.45
CA ILE A 164 3.40 -4.65 7.24
C ILE A 164 3.27 -6.18 7.27
N ALA A 165 3.67 -6.84 8.37
CA ALA A 165 3.56 -8.30 8.52
C ALA A 165 2.12 -8.78 8.38
N ARG A 166 1.17 -8.12 9.05
CA ARG A 166 -0.27 -8.38 8.90
C ARG A 166 -0.72 -8.33 7.46
N THR A 167 -0.27 -7.32 6.73
CA THR A 167 -0.62 -7.12 5.33
C THR A 167 -0.02 -8.22 4.44
N LEU A 168 1.18 -8.67 4.71
CA LEU A 168 1.84 -9.77 3.98
C LEU A 168 1.16 -11.12 4.22
N CYS A 169 0.52 -11.34 5.38
CA CYS A 169 -0.14 -12.60 5.72
C CYS A 169 -1.31 -12.97 4.78
N ILE A 170 -1.88 -12.02 4.05
CA ILE A 170 -2.89 -12.28 3.01
C ILE A 170 -2.28 -12.60 1.64
N SER A 171 -0.94 -12.65 1.52
CA SER A 171 -0.21 -12.89 0.27
C SER A 171 -0.67 -11.99 -0.88
N PRO A 172 -0.63 -10.66 -0.72
CA PRO A 172 -1.16 -9.73 -1.70
C PRO A 172 -0.27 -9.71 -2.96
N LYS A 173 -0.88 -9.48 -4.13
CA LYS A 173 -0.16 -9.22 -5.40
C LYS A 173 0.30 -7.77 -5.50
N ILE A 174 -0.37 -6.88 -4.80
CA ILE A 174 -0.14 -5.43 -4.81
C ILE A 174 -0.05 -4.95 -3.37
N MET A 175 1.02 -4.20 -3.05
CA MET A 175 1.20 -3.52 -1.77
C MET A 175 1.08 -2.01 -1.98
N LEU A 176 0.16 -1.40 -1.25
CA LEU A 176 -0.07 0.05 -1.21
C LEU A 176 0.45 0.58 0.13
N PHE A 177 1.31 1.60 0.08
CA PHE A 177 1.86 2.26 1.26
C PHE A 177 1.45 3.73 1.26
N ASP A 178 0.65 4.14 2.23
CA ASP A 178 0.19 5.53 2.41
C ASP A 178 1.00 6.20 3.53
N GLU A 179 2.10 6.84 3.17
CA GLU A 179 3.02 7.55 4.07
C GLU A 179 3.43 6.70 5.31
N PRO A 180 4.02 5.52 5.12
CA PRO A 180 4.22 4.53 6.19
C PRO A 180 5.19 4.97 7.30
N THR A 181 5.92 6.05 7.12
CA THR A 181 6.93 6.56 8.08
C THR A 181 6.56 7.90 8.70
N SER A 182 5.51 8.58 8.22
CA SER A 182 5.21 9.96 8.64
C SER A 182 4.71 10.10 10.08
N ALA A 183 4.27 9.01 10.72
CA ALA A 183 3.86 8.98 12.12
C ALA A 183 4.98 8.43 13.06
N LEU A 184 6.21 8.31 12.57
CA LEU A 184 7.33 7.71 13.30
C LEU A 184 8.38 8.74 13.70
N ASP A 185 9.00 8.49 14.83
CA ASP A 185 10.21 9.21 15.22
C ASP A 185 11.38 8.88 14.27
N PRO A 186 12.30 9.82 13.99
CA PRO A 186 13.39 9.64 13.03
C PRO A 186 14.24 8.39 13.26
N GLU A 187 14.44 7.99 14.50
CA GLU A 187 15.22 6.80 14.87
C GLU A 187 14.55 5.50 14.40
N MET A 188 13.19 5.48 14.28
CA MET A 188 12.42 4.30 13.91
C MET A 188 12.20 4.17 12.39
N ILE A 189 12.35 5.28 11.65
CA ILE A 189 12.12 5.34 10.19
C ILE A 189 13.00 4.33 9.47
N LYS A 190 14.28 4.28 9.81
CA LYS A 190 15.25 3.40 9.14
C LYS A 190 14.83 1.94 9.17
N GLU A 191 14.42 1.41 10.31
CA GLU A 191 14.03 0.00 10.45
C GLU A 191 12.83 -0.37 9.57
N VAL A 192 11.85 0.54 9.44
CA VAL A 192 10.69 0.35 8.59
C VAL A 192 11.08 0.43 7.11
N LEU A 193 11.92 1.38 6.73
CA LEU A 193 12.39 1.53 5.36
C LEU A 193 13.27 0.34 4.92
N ASP A 194 14.10 -0.22 5.80
CA ASP A 194 14.91 -1.39 5.48
C ASP A 194 14.01 -2.61 5.19
N VAL A 195 12.96 -2.84 5.98
CA VAL A 195 11.93 -3.86 5.67
C VAL A 195 11.29 -3.62 4.31
N MET A 196 10.92 -2.37 3.98
CA MET A 196 10.32 -2.04 2.69
C MET A 196 11.28 -2.23 1.51
N VAL A 197 12.58 -1.97 1.71
CA VAL A 197 13.63 -2.25 0.71
C VAL A 197 13.75 -3.75 0.45
N ASP A 198 13.70 -4.56 1.49
CA ASP A 198 13.77 -6.03 1.34
C ASP A 198 12.52 -6.58 0.63
N LEU A 199 11.34 -6.02 0.90
CA LEU A 199 10.12 -6.36 0.16
C LEU A 199 10.20 -5.96 -1.32
N ALA A 200 10.82 -4.83 -1.62
CA ALA A 200 10.98 -4.35 -2.99
C ALA A 200 11.86 -5.26 -3.86
N ARG A 201 12.67 -6.13 -3.26
CA ARG A 201 13.48 -7.14 -3.98
C ARG A 201 12.65 -8.35 -4.42
N GLU A 202 11.47 -8.53 -3.87
CA GLU A 202 10.51 -9.53 -4.32
C GLU A 202 9.69 -8.97 -5.48
N ASN A 203 9.19 -9.82 -6.31
CA ASN A 203 8.41 -9.41 -7.50
C ASN A 203 6.95 -9.01 -7.13
N ILE A 204 6.80 -8.24 -6.02
CA ILE A 204 5.51 -7.70 -5.58
C ILE A 204 5.35 -6.31 -6.20
N THR A 205 4.19 -6.05 -6.79
CA THR A 205 3.85 -4.71 -7.27
C THR A 205 3.69 -3.77 -6.07
N MET A 206 4.44 -2.67 -6.02
CA MET A 206 4.43 -1.74 -4.91
C MET A 206 4.08 -0.32 -5.37
N ILE A 207 3.14 0.31 -4.69
CA ILE A 207 2.84 1.74 -4.83
C ILE A 207 3.04 2.39 -3.46
N CYS A 208 3.97 3.34 -3.39
CA CYS A 208 4.34 3.98 -2.14
C CYS A 208 4.19 5.51 -2.24
N VAL A 209 3.32 6.06 -1.42
CA VAL A 209 3.29 7.50 -1.14
C VAL A 209 4.29 7.78 -0.03
N THR A 210 5.31 8.59 -0.30
CA THR A 210 6.35 8.89 0.70
C THR A 210 7.05 10.21 0.42
N HIS A 211 7.60 10.80 1.48
CA HIS A 211 8.52 11.94 1.44
C HIS A 211 9.99 11.51 1.58
N GLU A 212 10.26 10.22 1.79
CA GLU A 212 11.58 9.63 1.98
C GLU A 212 12.31 9.46 0.65
N MET A 213 12.94 10.53 0.13
CA MET A 213 13.60 10.52 -1.18
C MET A 213 14.79 9.55 -1.24
N GLY A 214 15.48 9.31 -0.11
CA GLY A 214 16.55 8.32 -0.02
C GLY A 214 16.03 6.89 -0.28
N PHE A 215 14.88 6.55 0.26
CA PHE A 215 14.20 5.29 0.00
C PHE A 215 13.72 5.22 -1.46
N ALA A 216 13.05 6.26 -1.95
CA ALA A 216 12.53 6.30 -3.30
C ALA A 216 13.62 6.02 -4.35
N ARG A 217 14.80 6.65 -4.22
CA ARG A 217 15.95 6.42 -5.12
C ARG A 217 16.48 4.99 -5.10
N ARG A 218 16.33 4.27 -3.99
CA ARG A 218 16.84 2.90 -3.83
C ARG A 218 15.91 1.84 -4.43
N VAL A 219 14.59 2.11 -4.46
CA VAL A 219 13.61 1.07 -4.77
C VAL A 219 12.73 1.37 -5.98
N ALA A 220 12.51 2.64 -6.34
CA ALA A 220 11.55 3.00 -7.37
C ALA A 220 12.04 2.62 -8.78
N ASP A 221 11.23 1.90 -9.52
CA ASP A 221 11.37 1.76 -10.96
C ASP A 221 10.87 3.04 -11.66
N ARG A 222 9.85 3.69 -11.07
CA ARG A 222 9.26 4.94 -11.57
C ARG A 222 8.81 5.83 -10.41
N MET A 223 8.99 7.13 -10.60
CA MET A 223 8.48 8.16 -9.68
C MET A 223 7.43 9.01 -10.37
N VAL A 224 6.36 9.31 -9.67
CA VAL A 224 5.27 10.19 -10.11
C VAL A 224 5.22 11.37 -9.14
N PHE A 225 5.31 12.57 -9.67
CA PHE A 225 5.12 13.80 -8.89
C PHE A 225 3.68 14.29 -9.09
N MET A 226 2.95 14.45 -7.99
CA MET A 226 1.58 14.98 -8.00
C MET A 226 1.58 16.40 -7.45
N ASP A 227 0.91 17.30 -8.18
CA ASP A 227 0.65 18.67 -7.77
C ASP A 227 -0.75 19.08 -8.18
N GLN A 228 -1.56 19.52 -7.22
CA GLN A 228 -2.95 19.98 -7.41
C GLN A 228 -3.93 18.96 -8.07
N GLY A 229 -3.71 17.67 -7.87
CA GLY A 229 -4.61 16.60 -8.32
C GLY A 229 -4.36 16.07 -9.70
#